data_3ed0d1a09cc87e7b77b47f45e604c1b1
#
_entry.id   3ed0d1a09cc87e7b77b47f45e604c1b1
#
_cell.length_a   1.000
_cell.length_b   1.000
_cell.length_c   1.000
_cell.angle_alpha   90.00
_cell.angle_beta   90.00
_cell.angle_gamma   90.00
#
_symmetry.space_group_name_H-M   'P 1'
#
loop_
_entity.id
_entity.type
_entity.pdbx_description
1 polymer ?
#
loop_
_entity_poly.entity_id
_entity_poly.type
_entity_poly.pdbx_seq_one_letter_code
_entity_poly.pdbx_strand_id
1 'polypeptide(L)'
;MPYSNVVRTLLAPLLAFVLLTLGSTGARAEPVPPPPQVPVRAYVLMDHQSGNLLANAKGDERMEPASITKLMTGYVIYKALKSGKIHLDDKVTITERAWKTPGSKMFVKVGTQVPVEDLLMGMVVQSGNDATVALAEHVAGSEETFAKLMNQEAERLGLKSSHFTNAPGLPDANHYMSARDIAALARALILDFPEHYARYSVRSF
;
A
#
# COMPACT_ATOMS: atom_id res chain seq x y z
N MET A 1 25.02 -29.90 73.71
CA MET A 1 23.96 -30.36 72.82
C MET A 1 24.04 -29.56 71.55
N PRO A 2 24.55 -30.09 70.41
CA PRO A 2 24.75 -29.33 69.19
C PRO A 2 23.89 -29.86 68.00
N TYR A 3 22.57 -30.09 68.19
CA TYR A 3 21.74 -30.56 67.08
C TYR A 3 20.78 -29.50 66.52
N SER A 4 20.68 -28.31 67.10
CA SER A 4 19.69 -27.30 66.68
C SER A 4 20.16 -26.45 65.47
N ASN A 5 21.44 -26.39 65.19
CA ASN A 5 21.91 -25.53 64.08
C ASN A 5 21.99 -26.21 62.73
N VAL A 6 22.08 -27.54 62.65
CA VAL A 6 22.15 -28.29 61.39
C VAL A 6 20.81 -28.35 60.72
N VAL A 7 19.71 -28.45 61.48
CA VAL A 7 18.33 -28.48 60.93
C VAL A 7 17.91 -27.14 60.34
N ARG A 8 18.38 -26.02 60.91
CA ARG A 8 18.10 -24.66 60.37
C ARG A 8 18.80 -24.36 59.06
N THR A 9 20.00 -24.93 58.88
CA THR A 9 20.83 -24.66 57.66
C THR A 9 20.38 -25.46 56.46
N LEU A 10 19.66 -26.59 56.62
CA LEU A 10 19.15 -27.40 55.51
C LEU A 10 17.72 -27.04 55.08
N LEU A 11 16.94 -26.42 55.97
CA LEU A 11 15.57 -26.00 55.64
C LEU A 11 15.50 -24.72 54.77
N ALA A 12 16.47 -23.83 54.91
CA ALA A 12 16.48 -22.57 54.14
C ALA A 12 16.71 -22.77 52.64
N PRO A 13 17.63 -23.62 52.14
CA PRO A 13 17.79 -23.85 50.71
C PRO A 13 16.63 -24.68 50.10
N LEU A 14 15.99 -25.56 50.90
CA LEU A 14 14.85 -26.34 50.43
C LEU A 14 13.61 -25.46 50.21
N LEU A 15 13.37 -24.48 51.08
CA LEU A 15 12.25 -23.53 50.94
C LEU A 15 12.49 -22.58 49.76
N ALA A 16 13.73 -22.15 49.48
CA ALA A 16 14.07 -21.33 48.35
C ALA A 16 13.91 -22.08 47.02
N PHE A 17 14.20 -23.38 46.98
CA PHE A 17 14.02 -24.18 45.77
C PHE A 17 12.54 -24.45 45.47
N VAL A 18 11.68 -24.65 46.46
CA VAL A 18 10.22 -24.81 46.29
C VAL A 18 9.55 -23.51 45.85
N LEU A 19 10.02 -22.35 46.31
CA LEU A 19 9.49 -21.04 45.86
C LEU A 19 9.89 -20.69 44.41
N LEU A 20 11.06 -21.16 43.93
CA LEU A 20 11.46 -20.95 42.54
C LEU A 20 10.67 -21.81 41.53
N THR A 21 10.14 -22.95 41.94
CA THR A 21 9.37 -23.83 41.04
C THR A 21 7.89 -23.46 40.93
N LEU A 22 7.36 -22.63 41.83
CA LEU A 22 5.96 -22.16 41.81
C LEU A 22 5.73 -20.91 40.96
N GLY A 23 6.80 -20.29 40.41
CA GLY A 23 6.73 -19.02 39.68
C GLY A 23 6.58 -19.12 38.17
N SER A 24 6.59 -20.30 37.55
CA SER A 24 6.48 -20.46 36.11
C SER A 24 5.09 -20.93 35.70
N THR A 25 4.05 -20.17 36.02
CA THR A 25 2.83 -20.21 35.24
C THR A 25 3.13 -19.48 33.92
N GLY A 26 3.68 -20.24 32.95
CA GLY A 26 3.85 -19.74 31.59
C GLY A 26 2.52 -19.17 31.11
N ALA A 27 2.48 -17.87 30.86
CA ALA A 27 1.34 -17.24 30.18
C ALA A 27 1.13 -18.01 28.88
N ARG A 28 0.14 -18.89 28.87
CA ARG A 28 -0.27 -19.61 27.66
C ARG A 28 -0.92 -18.57 26.78
N ALA A 29 -0.21 -18.16 25.72
CA ALA A 29 -0.80 -17.29 24.71
C ALA A 29 -2.09 -17.99 24.21
N GLU A 30 -3.21 -17.30 24.28
CA GLU A 30 -4.44 -17.82 23.69
C GLU A 30 -4.19 -18.07 22.19
N PRO A 31 -4.67 -19.20 21.64
CA PRO A 31 -4.49 -19.49 20.24
C PRO A 31 -5.17 -18.41 19.42
N VAL A 32 -4.39 -17.72 18.57
CA VAL A 32 -4.95 -16.75 17.62
C VAL A 32 -5.93 -17.48 16.72
N PRO A 33 -7.20 -17.02 16.60
CA PRO A 33 -8.16 -17.64 15.69
C PRO A 33 -7.61 -17.71 14.27
N PRO A 34 -7.88 -18.78 13.53
CA PRO A 34 -7.47 -18.85 12.13
C PRO A 34 -8.13 -17.73 11.32
N PRO A 35 -7.48 -17.24 10.25
CA PRO A 35 -8.05 -16.23 9.38
C PRO A 35 -9.40 -16.71 8.80
N PRO A 36 -10.37 -15.81 8.58
CA PRO A 36 -11.63 -16.17 7.97
C PRO A 36 -11.40 -16.70 6.54
N GLN A 37 -12.14 -17.73 6.18
CA GLN A 37 -12.18 -18.19 4.79
C GLN A 37 -13.06 -17.23 3.98
N VAL A 38 -12.47 -16.57 2.98
CA VAL A 38 -13.18 -15.65 2.08
C VAL A 38 -13.16 -16.22 0.66
N PRO A 39 -14.26 -16.15 -0.09
CA PRO A 39 -14.36 -16.73 -1.44
C PRO A 39 -13.69 -15.81 -2.48
N VAL A 40 -12.38 -15.60 -2.35
CA VAL A 40 -11.56 -14.77 -3.24
C VAL A 40 -10.36 -15.56 -3.73
N ARG A 41 -9.80 -15.17 -4.87
CA ARG A 41 -8.66 -15.82 -5.49
C ARG A 41 -7.38 -15.67 -4.66
N ALA A 42 -7.14 -14.48 -4.14
CA ALA A 42 -6.02 -14.18 -3.25
C ALA A 42 -6.39 -13.04 -2.30
N TYR A 43 -5.79 -13.02 -1.11
CA TYR A 43 -5.88 -11.89 -0.20
C TYR A 43 -4.66 -11.79 0.72
N VAL A 44 -4.45 -10.57 1.22
CA VAL A 44 -3.49 -10.26 2.27
C VAL A 44 -4.15 -9.32 3.26
N LEU A 45 -3.99 -9.59 4.56
CA LEU A 45 -4.25 -8.65 5.65
C LEU A 45 -2.92 -8.26 6.27
N MET A 46 -2.63 -6.98 6.27
CA MET A 46 -1.37 -6.41 6.78
C MET A 46 -1.65 -5.41 7.89
N ASP A 47 -0.90 -5.50 8.97
CA ASP A 47 -0.89 -4.46 9.99
C ASP A 47 -0.20 -3.20 9.44
N HIS A 48 -0.90 -2.09 9.47
CA HIS A 48 -0.41 -0.85 8.88
C HIS A 48 0.84 -0.31 9.57
N GLN A 49 0.94 -0.41 10.90
CA GLN A 49 2.06 0.16 11.64
C GLN A 49 3.33 -0.67 11.48
N SER A 50 3.25 -1.96 11.76
CA SER A 50 4.40 -2.85 11.72
C SER A 50 4.75 -3.35 10.31
N GLY A 51 3.75 -3.43 9.40
CA GLY A 51 3.88 -4.09 8.11
C GLY A 51 3.80 -5.62 8.17
N ASN A 52 3.50 -6.18 9.36
CA ASN A 52 3.38 -7.62 9.53
C ASN A 52 2.13 -8.16 8.83
N LEU A 53 2.27 -9.33 8.21
CA LEU A 53 1.15 -10.04 7.63
C LEU A 53 0.38 -10.77 8.73
N LEU A 54 -0.90 -10.42 8.89
CA LEU A 54 -1.82 -11.06 9.83
C LEU A 54 -2.55 -12.23 9.18
N ALA A 55 -2.81 -12.16 7.87
CA ALA A 55 -3.38 -13.24 7.08
C ALA A 55 -2.91 -13.15 5.63
N ASN A 56 -2.76 -14.30 4.99
CA ASN A 56 -2.29 -14.40 3.61
C ASN A 56 -2.83 -15.68 2.96
N ALA A 57 -3.43 -15.53 1.79
CA ALA A 57 -3.77 -16.64 0.90
C ALA A 57 -3.36 -16.24 -0.52
N LYS A 58 -2.39 -16.96 -1.11
CA LYS A 58 -1.86 -16.72 -2.46
C LYS A 58 -1.46 -15.26 -2.72
N GLY A 59 -0.98 -14.56 -1.69
CA GLY A 59 -0.72 -13.12 -1.72
C GLY A 59 0.28 -12.68 -2.78
N ASP A 60 1.14 -13.56 -3.26
CA ASP A 60 2.16 -13.29 -4.29
C ASP A 60 1.69 -13.66 -5.71
N GLU A 61 0.47 -14.18 -5.88
CA GLU A 61 -0.10 -14.50 -7.18
C GLU A 61 -0.30 -13.22 -8.01
N ARG A 62 0.22 -13.22 -9.24
CA ARG A 62 0.09 -12.10 -10.18
C ARG A 62 -1.30 -12.08 -10.79
N MET A 63 -1.91 -10.92 -10.80
CA MET A 63 -3.26 -10.70 -11.35
C MET A 63 -3.32 -9.34 -12.02
N GLU A 64 -4.25 -9.18 -12.96
CA GLU A 64 -4.58 -7.89 -13.54
C GLU A 64 -5.16 -6.97 -12.45
N PRO A 65 -4.51 -5.84 -12.14
CA PRO A 65 -4.93 -4.96 -11.06
C PRO A 65 -6.08 -4.02 -11.44
N ALA A 66 -6.35 -3.83 -12.72
CA ALA A 66 -7.27 -2.81 -13.22
C ALA A 66 -6.95 -1.44 -12.56
N SER A 67 -7.97 -0.69 -12.13
CA SER A 67 -7.80 0.64 -11.52
C SER A 67 -7.06 0.67 -10.17
N ILE A 68 -6.77 -0.49 -9.55
CA ILE A 68 -5.87 -0.52 -8.38
C ILE A 68 -4.47 0.01 -8.76
N THR A 69 -4.08 -0.09 -10.02
CA THR A 69 -2.88 0.55 -10.60
C THR A 69 -2.73 2.02 -10.20
N LYS A 70 -3.85 2.75 -10.08
CA LYS A 70 -3.84 4.18 -9.75
C LYS A 70 -3.29 4.50 -8.37
N LEU A 71 -3.12 3.51 -7.48
CA LEU A 71 -2.35 3.67 -6.25
C LEU A 71 -0.87 3.98 -6.58
N MET A 72 -0.26 3.24 -7.53
CA MET A 72 1.10 3.51 -7.96
C MET A 72 1.20 4.82 -8.74
N THR A 73 0.23 5.10 -9.60
CA THR A 73 0.15 6.38 -10.31
C THR A 73 0.09 7.55 -9.33
N GLY A 74 -0.79 7.47 -8.33
CA GLY A 74 -0.88 8.47 -7.25
C GLY A 74 0.43 8.60 -6.49
N TYR A 75 1.06 7.47 -6.15
CA TYR A 75 2.35 7.46 -5.44
C TYR A 75 3.43 8.25 -6.19
N VAL A 76 3.60 8.00 -7.50
CA VAL A 76 4.57 8.72 -8.34
C VAL A 76 4.23 10.21 -8.44
N ILE A 77 2.95 10.57 -8.59
CA ILE A 77 2.50 11.97 -8.67
C ILE A 77 2.72 12.68 -7.33
N TYR A 78 2.37 12.06 -6.20
CA TYR A 78 2.61 12.65 -4.86
C TYR A 78 4.10 12.85 -4.59
N LYS A 79 4.95 11.95 -5.07
CA LYS A 79 6.40 12.12 -5.00
C LYS A 79 6.86 13.32 -5.83
N ALA A 80 6.29 13.55 -7.01
CA ALA A 80 6.58 14.70 -7.85
C ALA A 80 6.13 16.02 -7.20
N LEU A 81 4.95 16.03 -6.54
CA LEU A 81 4.47 17.17 -5.75
C LEU A 81 5.40 17.45 -4.56
N LYS A 82 5.73 16.42 -3.78
CA LYS A 82 6.61 16.55 -2.60
C LYS A 82 8.01 17.07 -2.95
N SER A 83 8.51 16.73 -4.13
CA SER A 83 9.81 17.23 -4.64
C SER A 83 9.74 18.63 -5.27
N GLY A 84 8.56 19.22 -5.42
CA GLY A 84 8.37 20.51 -6.10
C GLY A 84 8.53 20.43 -7.63
N LYS A 85 8.54 19.23 -8.21
CA LYS A 85 8.61 19.04 -9.67
C LYS A 85 7.34 19.51 -10.37
N ILE A 86 6.19 19.34 -9.72
CA ILE A 86 4.88 19.84 -10.13
C ILE A 86 4.17 20.47 -8.92
N HIS A 87 3.16 21.30 -9.15
CA HIS A 87 2.36 21.95 -8.13
C HIS A 87 0.86 21.68 -8.37
N LEU A 88 0.04 21.80 -7.32
CA LEU A 88 -1.40 21.51 -7.41
C LEU A 88 -2.16 22.46 -8.33
N ASP A 89 -1.67 23.69 -8.47
CA ASP A 89 -2.24 24.74 -9.31
C ASP A 89 -1.71 24.78 -10.75
N ASP A 90 -0.70 23.92 -11.07
CA ASP A 90 -0.19 23.79 -12.43
C ASP A 90 -1.33 23.45 -13.41
N LYS A 91 -1.32 24.11 -14.56
CA LYS A 91 -2.32 23.91 -15.62
C LYS A 91 -1.86 22.84 -16.60
N VAL A 92 -2.54 21.72 -16.61
CA VAL A 92 -2.27 20.60 -17.52
C VAL A 92 -3.10 20.76 -18.78
N THR A 93 -2.44 20.86 -19.93
CA THR A 93 -3.15 20.84 -21.23
C THR A 93 -3.56 19.41 -21.56
N ILE A 94 -4.86 19.21 -21.80
CA ILE A 94 -5.40 17.89 -22.09
C ILE A 94 -5.07 17.50 -23.53
N THR A 95 -4.32 16.43 -23.69
CA THR A 95 -3.96 15.87 -24.99
C THR A 95 -5.10 15.07 -25.61
N GLU A 96 -5.03 14.84 -26.91
CA GLU A 96 -5.97 13.94 -27.60
C GLU A 96 -5.87 12.50 -27.06
N ARG A 97 -4.65 12.05 -26.69
CA ARG A 97 -4.42 10.74 -26.08
C ARG A 97 -5.16 10.60 -24.76
N ALA A 98 -4.97 11.54 -23.84
CA ALA A 98 -5.66 11.55 -22.54
C ALA A 98 -7.19 11.54 -22.74
N TRP A 99 -7.70 12.42 -23.57
CA TRP A 99 -9.14 12.52 -23.88
C TRP A 99 -9.73 11.23 -24.47
N LYS A 100 -9.01 10.55 -25.41
CA LYS A 100 -9.43 9.30 -26.05
C LYS A 100 -9.31 8.08 -25.14
N THR A 101 -8.58 8.14 -24.04
CA THR A 101 -8.34 6.98 -23.17
C THR A 101 -9.67 6.34 -22.76
N PRO A 102 -9.85 5.03 -22.97
CA PRO A 102 -11.12 4.35 -22.69
C PRO A 102 -11.34 4.08 -21.22
N GLY A 103 -12.55 3.65 -20.84
CA GLY A 103 -12.95 3.28 -19.49
C GLY A 103 -13.56 4.45 -18.72
N SER A 104 -13.41 4.45 -17.39
CA SER A 104 -13.91 5.51 -16.51
C SER A 104 -13.29 6.86 -16.85
N LYS A 105 -14.09 7.93 -16.81
CA LYS A 105 -13.65 9.27 -17.21
C LYS A 105 -14.10 10.36 -16.25
N MET A 106 -13.28 11.37 -16.10
CA MET A 106 -13.63 12.68 -15.56
C MET A 106 -14.31 13.57 -16.61
N PHE A 107 -14.25 13.16 -17.90
CA PHE A 107 -14.79 13.89 -19.07
C PHE A 107 -14.08 15.21 -19.35
N VAL A 108 -12.76 15.24 -19.22
CA VAL A 108 -11.93 16.38 -19.66
C VAL A 108 -12.03 16.58 -21.17
N LYS A 109 -11.88 17.83 -21.63
CA LYS A 109 -11.96 18.17 -23.06
C LYS A 109 -10.58 18.42 -23.64
N VAL A 110 -10.32 17.86 -24.82
CA VAL A 110 -9.06 18.07 -25.54
C VAL A 110 -8.75 19.56 -25.72
N GLY A 111 -7.49 19.95 -25.50
CA GLY A 111 -7.01 21.32 -25.63
C GLY A 111 -7.37 22.24 -24.46
N THR A 112 -8.19 21.82 -23.51
CA THR A 112 -8.44 22.62 -22.29
C THR A 112 -7.29 22.49 -21.29
N GLN A 113 -7.19 23.46 -20.39
CA GLN A 113 -6.24 23.45 -19.29
C GLN A 113 -6.98 23.15 -17.98
N VAL A 114 -6.54 22.10 -17.28
CA VAL A 114 -7.15 21.64 -16.01
C VAL A 114 -6.09 21.64 -14.92
N PRO A 115 -6.38 22.13 -13.70
CA PRO A 115 -5.43 22.10 -12.59
C PRO A 115 -5.04 20.65 -12.22
N VAL A 116 -3.80 20.45 -11.78
CA VAL A 116 -3.32 19.17 -11.25
C VAL A 116 -4.24 18.68 -10.13
N GLU A 117 -4.68 19.57 -9.21
CA GLU A 117 -5.61 19.21 -8.13
C GLU A 117 -6.91 18.61 -8.65
N ASP A 118 -7.54 19.20 -9.65
CA ASP A 118 -8.81 18.72 -10.20
C ASP A 118 -8.62 17.36 -10.91
N LEU A 119 -7.51 17.20 -11.64
CA LEU A 119 -7.17 15.92 -12.26
C LEU A 119 -6.90 14.82 -11.22
N LEU A 120 -6.22 15.16 -10.10
CA LEU A 120 -6.02 14.23 -8.99
C LEU A 120 -7.35 13.79 -8.38
N MET A 121 -8.27 14.74 -8.17
CA MET A 121 -9.61 14.41 -7.66
C MET A 121 -10.38 13.54 -8.65
N GLY A 122 -10.34 13.86 -9.95
CA GLY A 122 -10.94 13.03 -11.00
C GLY A 122 -10.34 11.63 -11.07
N MET A 123 -9.03 11.49 -10.90
CA MET A 123 -8.35 10.20 -10.85
C MET A 123 -8.74 9.39 -9.61
N VAL A 124 -8.71 10.00 -8.42
CA VAL A 124 -8.90 9.29 -7.15
C VAL A 124 -10.38 8.96 -6.90
N VAL A 125 -11.28 9.92 -7.11
CA VAL A 125 -12.71 9.78 -6.77
C VAL A 125 -13.51 9.10 -7.87
N GLN A 126 -13.31 9.51 -9.13
CA GLN A 126 -14.04 8.97 -10.28
C GLN A 126 -13.30 7.86 -11.02
N SER A 127 -12.07 7.58 -10.61
CA SER A 127 -11.18 6.65 -11.31
C SER A 127 -10.95 7.03 -12.79
N GLY A 128 -10.98 8.34 -13.12
CA GLY A 128 -10.90 8.86 -14.49
C GLY A 128 -9.59 8.50 -15.18
N ASN A 129 -9.67 7.69 -16.23
CA ASN A 129 -8.49 7.28 -17.01
C ASN A 129 -7.93 8.45 -17.82
N ASP A 130 -8.79 9.32 -18.33
CA ASP A 130 -8.42 10.56 -19.02
C ASP A 130 -7.59 11.49 -18.12
N ALA A 131 -8.06 11.73 -16.91
CA ALA A 131 -7.32 12.49 -15.90
C ALA A 131 -5.99 11.83 -15.53
N THR A 132 -5.99 10.49 -15.42
CA THR A 132 -4.79 9.70 -15.07
C THR A 132 -3.70 9.84 -16.12
N VAL A 133 -4.06 9.70 -17.40
CA VAL A 133 -3.10 9.85 -18.52
C VAL A 133 -2.60 11.29 -18.63
N ALA A 134 -3.49 12.29 -18.49
CA ALA A 134 -3.10 13.69 -18.49
C ALA A 134 -2.06 14.01 -17.40
N LEU A 135 -2.26 13.50 -16.19
CA LEU A 135 -1.29 13.65 -15.10
C LEU A 135 0.03 12.93 -15.39
N ALA A 136 -0.02 11.72 -15.94
CA ALA A 136 1.17 10.96 -16.30
C ALA A 136 2.02 11.68 -17.35
N GLU A 137 1.38 12.22 -18.39
CA GLU A 137 2.04 13.02 -19.42
C GLU A 137 2.61 14.32 -18.84
N HIS A 138 1.89 14.99 -17.95
CA HIS A 138 2.39 16.20 -17.30
C HIS A 138 3.64 15.95 -16.46
N VAL A 139 3.67 14.87 -15.67
CA VAL A 139 4.81 14.53 -14.80
C VAL A 139 6.03 14.05 -15.59
N ALA A 140 5.84 13.26 -16.65
CA ALA A 140 6.92 12.54 -17.30
C ALA A 140 7.10 12.86 -18.80
N GLY A 141 6.26 13.72 -19.38
CA GLY A 141 6.28 14.04 -20.80
C GLY A 141 5.55 13.02 -21.68
N SER A 142 5.44 11.75 -21.23
CA SER A 142 4.65 10.71 -21.89
C SER A 142 4.22 9.63 -20.90
N GLU A 143 3.15 8.90 -21.22
CA GLU A 143 2.68 7.78 -20.40
C GLU A 143 3.73 6.64 -20.36
N GLU A 144 4.46 6.39 -21.45
CA GLU A 144 5.50 5.37 -21.49
C GLU A 144 6.67 5.70 -20.55
N THR A 145 7.06 6.98 -20.49
CA THR A 145 8.08 7.45 -19.54
C THR A 145 7.57 7.36 -18.11
N PHE A 146 6.29 7.69 -17.91
CA PHE A 146 5.65 7.56 -16.60
C PHE A 146 5.59 6.10 -16.12
N ALA A 147 5.26 5.14 -16.98
CA ALA A 147 5.29 3.72 -16.66
C ALA A 147 6.69 3.25 -16.21
N LYS A 148 7.76 3.79 -16.81
CA LYS A 148 9.12 3.53 -16.32
C LYS A 148 9.34 4.05 -14.89
N LEU A 149 8.82 5.24 -14.57
CA LEU A 149 8.88 5.78 -13.21
C LEU A 149 8.08 4.90 -12.23
N MET A 150 6.91 4.38 -12.63
CA MET A 150 6.12 3.46 -11.81
C MET A 150 6.93 2.19 -11.49
N ASN A 151 7.62 1.61 -12.48
CA ASN A 151 8.44 0.42 -12.27
C ASN A 151 9.68 0.70 -11.41
N GLN A 152 10.32 1.86 -11.53
CA GLN A 152 11.40 2.28 -10.63
C GLN A 152 10.94 2.41 -9.18
N GLU A 153 9.73 2.95 -8.95
CA GLU A 153 9.16 3.02 -7.61
C GLU A 153 8.75 1.63 -7.10
N ALA A 154 8.23 0.75 -7.97
CA ALA A 154 7.94 -0.63 -7.60
C ALA A 154 9.20 -1.37 -7.12
N GLU A 155 10.31 -1.23 -7.83
CA GLU A 155 11.61 -1.79 -7.45
C GLU A 155 12.09 -1.20 -6.10
N ARG A 156 12.04 0.13 -5.94
CA ARG A 156 12.43 0.82 -4.70
C ARG A 156 11.59 0.39 -3.49
N LEU A 157 10.30 0.16 -3.69
CA LEU A 157 9.37 -0.31 -2.65
C LEU A 157 9.42 -1.83 -2.42
N GLY A 158 10.19 -2.56 -3.23
CA GLY A 158 10.32 -4.01 -3.13
C GLY A 158 9.08 -4.79 -3.60
N LEU A 159 8.30 -4.24 -4.53
CA LEU A 159 7.11 -4.87 -5.11
C LEU A 159 7.52 -5.92 -6.16
N LYS A 160 7.84 -7.12 -5.71
CA LYS A 160 8.48 -8.17 -6.53
C LYS A 160 7.53 -8.86 -7.53
N SER A 161 6.23 -8.73 -7.33
CA SER A 161 5.19 -9.36 -8.15
C SER A 161 4.29 -8.30 -8.81
N SER A 162 4.88 -7.15 -9.17
CA SER A 162 4.19 -6.05 -9.84
C SER A 162 5.00 -5.52 -11.01
N HIS A 163 4.31 -5.19 -12.09
CA HIS A 163 4.88 -4.52 -13.26
C HIS A 163 3.82 -3.66 -13.93
N PHE A 164 4.20 -2.49 -14.41
CA PHE A 164 3.33 -1.47 -14.94
C PHE A 164 3.69 -1.12 -16.38
N THR A 165 2.72 -1.16 -17.28
CA THR A 165 2.86 -0.78 -18.71
C THR A 165 2.12 0.51 -19.05
N ASN A 166 1.16 0.91 -18.20
CA ASN A 166 0.35 2.11 -18.38
C ASN A 166 -0.06 2.69 -17.03
N ALA A 167 -0.51 3.93 -17.02
CA ALA A 167 -0.87 4.65 -15.79
C ALA A 167 -2.27 4.29 -15.23
N PRO A 168 -3.35 4.08 -16.05
CA PRO A 168 -4.68 3.83 -15.53
C PRO A 168 -4.96 2.38 -15.12
N GLY A 169 -4.16 1.40 -15.57
CA GLY A 169 -4.41 -0.02 -15.34
C GLY A 169 -5.27 -0.67 -16.43
N LEU A 170 -5.10 -0.23 -17.67
CA LEU A 170 -5.72 -0.88 -18.82
C LEU A 170 -5.08 -2.25 -19.06
N PRO A 171 -5.83 -3.23 -19.59
CA PRO A 171 -5.33 -4.59 -19.79
C PRO A 171 -4.09 -4.64 -20.67
N ASP A 172 -3.07 -5.37 -20.21
CA ASP A 172 -1.85 -5.69 -20.91
C ASP A 172 -1.22 -6.94 -20.28
N ALA A 173 -0.70 -7.87 -21.08
CA ALA A 173 -0.14 -9.12 -20.60
C ALA A 173 1.02 -8.96 -19.60
N ASN A 174 1.73 -7.82 -19.66
CA ASN A 174 2.83 -7.47 -18.77
C ASN A 174 2.40 -6.49 -17.66
N HIS A 175 1.10 -6.21 -17.51
CA HIS A 175 0.59 -5.31 -16.48
C HIS A 175 -0.06 -6.13 -15.36
N TYR A 176 0.62 -6.26 -14.22
CA TYR A 176 0.16 -7.10 -13.13
C TYR A 176 0.59 -6.57 -11.77
N MET A 177 -0.15 -6.96 -10.75
CA MET A 177 0.20 -6.79 -9.34
C MET A 177 -0.19 -8.03 -8.54
N SER A 178 0.40 -8.20 -7.36
CA SER A 178 -0.05 -9.17 -6.35
C SER A 178 -0.75 -8.49 -5.18
N ALA A 179 -1.58 -9.25 -4.43
CA ALA A 179 -2.25 -8.74 -3.25
C ALA A 179 -1.25 -8.25 -2.17
N ARG A 180 -0.10 -8.92 -2.04
CA ARG A 180 0.98 -8.49 -1.14
C ARG A 180 1.55 -7.15 -1.55
N ASP A 181 1.85 -6.97 -2.83
CA ASP A 181 2.43 -5.72 -3.33
C ASP A 181 1.43 -4.57 -3.26
N ILE A 182 0.13 -4.84 -3.50
CA ILE A 182 -0.93 -3.85 -3.30
C ILE A 182 -0.97 -3.38 -1.84
N ALA A 183 -0.93 -4.31 -0.86
CA ALA A 183 -0.93 -3.95 0.56
C ALA A 183 0.33 -3.15 0.94
N ALA A 184 1.50 -3.54 0.44
CA ALA A 184 2.76 -2.83 0.67
C ALA A 184 2.73 -1.41 0.06
N LEU A 185 2.23 -1.26 -1.16
CA LEU A 185 2.07 0.03 -1.83
C LEU A 185 1.08 0.94 -1.11
N ALA A 186 -0.08 0.41 -0.71
CA ALA A 186 -1.08 1.17 0.04
C ALA A 186 -0.51 1.66 1.38
N ARG A 187 0.22 0.79 2.10
CA ARG A 187 0.92 1.17 3.32
C ARG A 187 1.94 2.29 3.08
N ALA A 188 2.77 2.16 2.05
CA ALA A 188 3.76 3.18 1.69
C ALA A 188 3.09 4.52 1.36
N LEU A 189 1.99 4.51 0.60
CA LEU A 189 1.23 5.71 0.26
C LEU A 189 0.72 6.43 1.52
N ILE A 190 0.15 5.70 2.48
CA ILE A 190 -0.37 6.28 3.72
C ILE A 190 0.75 6.87 4.57
N LEU A 191 1.90 6.20 4.64
CA LEU A 191 3.03 6.64 5.48
C LEU A 191 3.81 7.80 4.86
N ASP A 192 4.04 7.78 3.55
CA ASP A 192 4.90 8.73 2.85
C ASP A 192 4.15 10.02 2.47
N PHE A 193 2.80 9.93 2.30
CA PHE A 193 1.95 11.01 1.81
C PHE A 193 0.61 11.12 2.59
N PRO A 194 0.64 11.23 3.93
CA PRO A 194 -0.57 11.28 4.74
C PRO A 194 -1.48 12.46 4.37
N GLU A 195 -0.92 13.59 3.92
CA GLU A 195 -1.65 14.77 3.46
C GLU A 195 -2.48 14.51 2.20
N HIS A 196 -2.03 13.61 1.34
CA HIS A 196 -2.74 13.22 0.12
C HIS A 196 -3.73 12.06 0.36
N TYR A 197 -3.52 11.27 1.41
CA TYR A 197 -4.37 10.12 1.73
C TYR A 197 -5.83 10.52 2.02
N ALA A 198 -6.06 11.72 2.56
CA ALA A 198 -7.41 12.23 2.82
C ALA A 198 -8.30 12.28 1.56
N ARG A 199 -7.73 12.43 0.35
CA ARG A 199 -8.48 12.42 -0.92
C ARG A 199 -9.23 11.11 -1.16
N TYR A 200 -8.73 9.98 -0.66
CA TYR A 200 -9.35 8.66 -0.82
C TYR A 200 -10.63 8.48 0.00
N SER A 201 -10.94 9.41 0.90
CA SER A 201 -12.20 9.41 1.67
C SER A 201 -13.30 10.27 1.05
N VAL A 202 -13.00 11.02 -0.02
CA VAL A 202 -13.96 11.87 -0.71
C VAL A 202 -14.94 11.00 -1.50
N ARG A 203 -16.26 11.21 -1.28
CA ARG A 203 -17.32 10.37 -1.84
C ARG A 203 -17.79 10.78 -3.22
N SER A 204 -17.64 12.03 -3.58
CA SER A 204 -18.07 12.58 -4.87
C SER A 204 -17.24 13.80 -5.26
N PHE A 205 -17.02 13.95 -6.57
CA PHE A 205 -16.30 15.08 -7.14
C PHE A 205 -16.90 15.38 -8.54
#